data_5ba86ab30e947f9feed017d6a10b36ce
#
_entry.id   5ba86ab30e947f9feed017d6a10b36ce
#
_cell.length_a   1.000
_cell.length_b   1.000
_cell.length_c   1.000
_cell.angle_alpha   90.00
_cell.angle_beta   90.00
_cell.angle_gamma   90.00
#
_symmetry.space_group_name_H-M   'P 1'
#
loop_
_entity.id
_entity.type
_entity.pdbx_description
1 polymer ?
#
loop_
_entity_poly.entity_id
_entity_poly.type
_entity_poly.pdbx_seq_one_letter_code
_entity_poly.pdbx_strand_id
1 'polypeptide(L)'
;EFYETKCPGCGAKAVRETDVSDTFLDSSWYFLRYPSLHRTTSDLFPWDPEITKRWLPVHMYTGGAEHSVLHLLYSRFVTMALHDWGLLDFEEPFAKFYAHGLVIKDGVKMSKSKGNVVNPDEYINLYGADALRLYLMFMGPFSEGGDFRDTAMEGMHRWVGRIWRMAMTSLGSGLKAPQGLTPVSRALHKLVKKVTEDVEKRRYNTAIASMMEFTNFAELESKKLRAQGPPLSVEDLKTFILLLAPFAPYLGEELWQRLNHDSSFSSVHLHPWPTFDPKFLVEDEATIVVQVNGKMRETIAISYQLSAISKEIEKAARKSEKVQKYLEGKTVKKVIFVPGKLINFVV
;
A
#
# COMPACT_ATOMS: atom_id res chain seq x y z
N GLU A 1 54.20 0.62 -2.23
CA GLU A 1 52.93 0.37 -1.56
C GLU A 1 52.00 1.57 -1.69
N PHE A 2 50.71 1.43 -1.45
CA PHE A 2 49.68 2.49 -1.69
C PHE A 2 49.94 3.79 -0.89
N TYR A 3 50.43 3.69 0.32
CA TYR A 3 50.69 4.85 1.18
C TYR A 3 51.98 5.62 0.84
N GLU A 4 52.92 5.02 0.15
CA GLU A 4 54.14 5.70 -0.30
C GLU A 4 53.87 6.53 -1.55
N THR A 5 54.26 7.80 -1.54
CA THR A 5 54.02 8.73 -2.64
C THR A 5 55.08 9.83 -2.70
N LYS A 6 54.93 10.75 -3.65
CA LYS A 6 55.73 11.98 -3.71
C LYS A 6 54.83 13.18 -3.40
N CYS A 7 55.31 14.13 -2.65
CA CYS A 7 54.62 15.38 -2.41
C CYS A 7 54.31 16.09 -3.75
N PRO A 8 53.06 16.44 -4.04
CA PRO A 8 52.71 17.12 -5.30
C PRO A 8 53.29 18.54 -5.41
N GLY A 9 53.62 19.19 -4.28
CA GLY A 9 54.16 20.53 -4.28
C GLY A 9 55.69 20.62 -4.43
N CYS A 10 56.46 19.65 -3.90
CA CYS A 10 57.93 19.72 -3.91
C CYS A 10 58.62 18.46 -4.45
N GLY A 11 57.89 17.40 -4.77
CA GLY A 11 58.43 16.14 -5.28
C GLY A 11 59.16 15.25 -4.26
N ALA A 12 59.32 15.67 -3.01
CA ALA A 12 59.95 14.88 -1.97
C ALA A 12 59.15 13.60 -1.64
N LYS A 13 59.81 12.59 -1.06
CA LYS A 13 59.11 11.40 -0.52
C LYS A 13 58.12 11.83 0.52
N ALA A 14 56.93 11.31 0.42
CA ALA A 14 55.81 11.56 1.32
C ALA A 14 55.04 10.27 1.61
N VAL A 15 54.24 10.29 2.66
CA VAL A 15 53.31 9.21 3.04
C VAL A 15 51.92 9.77 2.96
N ARG A 16 51.00 9.03 2.34
CA ARG A 16 49.58 9.35 2.35
C ARG A 16 49.01 9.15 3.76
N GLU A 17 48.00 9.92 4.09
CA GLU A 17 47.21 9.66 5.26
C GLU A 17 46.59 8.26 5.14
N THR A 18 46.70 7.45 6.18
CA THR A 18 46.23 6.07 6.22
C THR A 18 44.89 5.92 6.93
N ASP A 19 44.50 6.93 7.71
CA ASP A 19 43.18 7.00 8.27
C ASP A 19 42.15 7.32 7.17
N VAL A 20 41.09 6.60 7.13
CA VAL A 20 40.01 6.85 6.19
C VAL A 20 38.89 7.63 6.88
N SER A 21 38.28 8.53 6.13
CA SER A 21 37.05 9.18 6.59
C SER A 21 35.97 8.18 6.81
N ASP A 22 35.06 8.46 7.77
CA ASP A 22 33.89 7.65 8.00
C ASP A 22 33.09 7.48 6.70
N THR A 23 32.62 6.26 6.48
CA THR A 23 31.81 5.86 5.31
C THR A 23 30.60 6.77 5.08
N PHE A 24 30.03 7.34 6.15
CA PHE A 24 28.88 8.22 6.06
C PHE A 24 29.22 9.62 5.52
N LEU A 25 30.47 10.02 5.47
CA LEU A 25 30.86 11.31 4.88
C LEU A 25 30.53 11.35 3.38
N ASP A 26 30.91 10.33 2.62
CA ASP A 26 30.63 10.26 1.18
C ASP A 26 29.13 10.19 0.89
N SER A 27 28.39 9.45 1.69
CA SER A 27 26.94 9.30 1.54
C SER A 27 26.13 10.50 2.04
N SER A 28 26.76 11.45 2.73
CA SER A 28 26.08 12.57 3.39
C SER A 28 25.52 13.63 2.43
N TRP A 29 25.94 13.67 1.19
CA TRP A 29 25.60 14.73 0.23
C TRP A 29 25.16 14.22 -1.16
N TYR A 30 25.10 12.91 -1.40
CA TYR A 30 24.76 12.32 -2.70
C TYR A 30 23.46 12.86 -3.31
N PHE A 31 22.47 13.17 -2.46
CA PHE A 31 21.18 13.68 -2.88
C PHE A 31 21.25 15.07 -3.52
N LEU A 32 22.26 15.86 -3.21
CA LEU A 32 22.52 17.14 -3.87
C LEU A 32 22.92 16.93 -5.34
N ARG A 33 23.65 15.86 -5.62
CA ARG A 33 24.11 15.52 -6.97
C ARG A 33 23.04 14.86 -7.85
N TYR A 34 22.18 14.05 -7.28
CA TYR A 34 21.19 13.25 -8.02
C TYR A 34 20.33 14.05 -9.02
N PRO A 35 19.76 15.19 -8.69
CA PRO A 35 18.92 15.94 -9.62
C PRO A 35 19.64 16.45 -10.86
N SER A 36 20.98 16.55 -10.81
CA SER A 36 21.81 17.15 -11.86
C SER A 36 22.80 16.19 -12.51
N LEU A 37 22.60 14.86 -12.42
CA LEU A 37 23.51 13.84 -12.96
C LEU A 37 23.81 14.00 -14.46
N HIS A 38 22.83 14.44 -15.25
CA HIS A 38 22.95 14.57 -16.70
C HIS A 38 23.49 15.94 -17.16
N ARG A 39 23.85 16.82 -16.21
CA ARG A 39 24.39 18.12 -16.53
C ARG A 39 25.89 18.19 -16.24
N THR A 40 26.60 18.87 -17.11
CA THR A 40 28.00 19.27 -16.83
C THR A 40 27.94 20.30 -15.70
N THR A 41 28.45 19.94 -14.55
CA THR A 41 28.63 20.87 -13.42
C THR A 41 29.90 21.67 -13.64
N SER A 42 29.95 22.88 -13.09
CA SER A 42 31.20 23.67 -13.08
C SER A 42 32.23 22.99 -12.18
N ASP A 43 33.51 23.29 -12.39
CA ASP A 43 34.59 22.79 -11.52
C ASP A 43 34.46 23.27 -10.06
N LEU A 44 33.56 24.23 -9.80
CA LEU A 44 33.30 24.79 -8.48
C LEU A 44 32.23 24.04 -7.69
N PHE A 45 31.27 23.37 -8.37
CA PHE A 45 30.12 22.70 -7.71
C PHE A 45 29.91 21.30 -8.27
N PRO A 46 29.82 20.29 -7.40
CA PRO A 46 29.51 18.94 -7.83
C PRO A 46 28.03 18.73 -8.16
N TRP A 47 27.19 19.76 -8.05
CA TRP A 47 25.77 19.79 -8.44
C TRP A 47 25.40 21.08 -9.14
N ASP A 48 24.26 21.14 -9.81
CA ASP A 48 23.68 22.35 -10.39
C ASP A 48 22.82 23.05 -9.32
N PRO A 49 23.21 24.27 -8.84
CA PRO A 49 22.50 24.97 -7.78
C PRO A 49 21.04 25.29 -8.11
N GLU A 50 20.73 25.64 -9.35
CA GLU A 50 19.36 25.99 -9.77
C GLU A 50 18.44 24.78 -9.78
N ILE A 51 18.95 23.60 -10.18
CA ILE A 51 18.19 22.36 -10.11
C ILE A 51 18.02 21.93 -8.67
N THR A 52 19.08 21.98 -7.87
CA THR A 52 19.06 21.63 -6.44
C THR A 52 18.02 22.45 -5.69
N LYS A 53 17.97 23.75 -5.91
CA LYS A 53 16.98 24.65 -5.30
C LYS A 53 15.53 24.29 -5.64
N ARG A 54 15.26 23.70 -6.81
CA ARG A 54 13.91 23.28 -7.22
C ARG A 54 13.48 21.93 -6.64
N TRP A 55 14.44 21.04 -6.38
CA TRP A 55 14.18 19.68 -5.97
C TRP A 55 14.32 19.44 -4.47
N LEU A 56 15.05 20.29 -3.76
CA LEU A 56 15.39 20.11 -2.35
C LEU A 56 14.80 21.24 -1.48
N PRO A 57 14.59 20.97 -0.18
CA PRO A 57 14.91 19.73 0.55
C PRO A 57 14.03 18.56 0.14
N VAL A 58 14.50 17.33 0.38
CA VAL A 58 13.76 16.09 0.10
C VAL A 58 12.52 16.03 0.97
N HIS A 59 11.33 15.82 0.36
CA HIS A 59 10.05 15.80 1.08
C HIS A 59 9.97 14.69 2.13
N MET A 60 10.50 13.50 1.82
CA MET A 60 10.52 12.37 2.72
C MET A 60 11.71 11.47 2.45
N TYR A 61 12.40 11.11 3.50
CA TYR A 61 13.50 10.17 3.49
C TYR A 61 13.13 8.90 4.25
N THR A 62 13.34 7.74 3.64
CA THR A 62 12.94 6.45 4.22
C THR A 62 14.16 5.59 4.42
N GLY A 63 14.34 5.04 5.62
CA GLY A 63 15.48 4.20 5.96
C GLY A 63 15.31 3.47 7.28
N GLY A 64 16.33 2.70 7.68
CA GLY A 64 16.36 2.06 8.99
C GLY A 64 16.50 3.07 10.12
N ALA A 65 15.90 2.79 11.28
CA ALA A 65 15.91 3.68 12.44
C ALA A 65 17.34 3.97 12.95
N GLU A 66 18.29 3.04 12.78
CA GLU A 66 19.69 3.17 13.14
C GLU A 66 20.38 4.34 12.44
N HIS A 67 19.92 4.70 11.24
CA HIS A 67 20.51 5.79 10.46
C HIS A 67 20.19 7.18 11.01
N SER A 68 19.26 7.31 11.97
CA SER A 68 18.95 8.59 12.62
C SER A 68 20.17 9.19 13.32
N VAL A 69 21.06 8.35 13.87
CA VAL A 69 22.31 8.75 14.54
C VAL A 69 23.58 8.44 13.74
N LEU A 70 23.44 7.91 12.54
CA LEU A 70 24.52 7.57 11.62
C LEU A 70 24.45 8.46 10.37
N HIS A 71 24.01 7.91 9.26
CA HIS A 71 23.91 8.62 7.97
C HIS A 71 23.16 9.95 8.04
N LEU A 72 22.04 10.03 8.76
CA LEU A 72 21.23 11.26 8.84
C LEU A 72 21.97 12.35 9.62
N LEU A 73 22.70 12.00 10.68
CA LEU A 73 23.48 12.98 11.43
C LEU A 73 24.54 13.63 10.55
N TYR A 74 25.27 12.84 9.76
CA TYR A 74 26.24 13.34 8.79
C TYR A 74 25.59 14.19 7.71
N SER A 75 24.48 13.74 7.14
CA SER A 75 23.77 14.49 6.10
C SER A 75 23.28 15.85 6.60
N ARG A 76 22.76 15.93 7.82
CA ARG A 76 22.34 17.19 8.45
C ARG A 76 23.51 18.09 8.70
N PHE A 77 24.58 17.57 9.29
CA PHE A 77 25.80 18.35 9.58
C PHE A 77 26.41 18.95 8.31
N VAL A 78 26.59 18.14 7.26
CA VAL A 78 27.15 18.60 5.98
C VAL A 78 26.21 19.64 5.33
N THR A 79 24.89 19.44 5.38
CA THR A 79 23.93 20.40 4.83
C THR A 79 23.99 21.74 5.57
N MET A 80 24.05 21.74 6.91
CA MET A 80 24.21 22.95 7.72
C MET A 80 25.53 23.68 7.40
N ALA A 81 26.65 22.95 7.28
CA ALA A 81 27.91 23.55 6.92
C ALA A 81 27.91 24.20 5.52
N LEU A 82 27.26 23.54 4.54
CA LEU A 82 27.07 24.08 3.20
C LEU A 82 26.15 25.31 3.18
N HIS A 83 25.11 25.31 4.04
CA HIS A 83 24.27 26.47 4.24
C HIS A 83 25.02 27.65 4.84
N ASP A 84 25.82 27.44 5.89
CA ASP A 84 26.63 28.47 6.53
C ASP A 84 27.67 29.10 5.54
N TRP A 85 28.11 28.34 4.57
CA TRP A 85 28.99 28.85 3.49
C TRP A 85 28.21 29.51 2.34
N GLY A 86 26.86 29.59 2.42
CA GLY A 86 26.04 30.22 1.39
C GLY A 86 25.87 29.39 0.13
N LEU A 87 26.18 28.08 0.17
CA LEU A 87 26.09 27.16 -0.97
C LEU A 87 24.73 26.54 -1.11
N LEU A 88 23.91 26.53 -0.04
CA LEU A 88 22.51 26.05 0.01
C LEU A 88 21.64 27.12 0.68
N ASP A 89 20.36 27.11 0.37
CA ASP A 89 19.34 27.99 0.95
C ASP A 89 18.45 27.29 2.01
N PHE A 90 18.84 26.10 2.44
CA PHE A 90 18.16 25.31 3.47
C PHE A 90 19.19 24.64 4.41
N GLU A 91 18.81 24.45 5.67
CA GLU A 91 19.64 23.84 6.72
C GLU A 91 19.37 22.34 6.90
N GLU A 92 18.15 21.88 6.61
CA GLU A 92 17.74 20.48 6.79
C GLU A 92 17.55 19.79 5.43
N PRO A 93 18.28 18.70 5.16
CA PRO A 93 18.23 18.02 3.86
C PRO A 93 16.91 17.27 3.60
N PHE A 94 16.23 16.83 4.68
CA PHE A 94 15.05 15.99 4.64
C PHE A 94 13.93 16.61 5.48
N ALA A 95 12.79 16.97 4.85
CA ALA A 95 11.67 17.55 5.56
C ALA A 95 11.01 16.55 6.55
N LYS A 96 11.06 15.25 6.23
CA LYS A 96 10.55 14.16 7.07
C LYS A 96 11.45 12.94 6.95
N PHE A 97 11.66 12.26 8.09
CA PHE A 97 12.24 10.92 8.11
C PHE A 97 11.16 9.89 8.46
N TYR A 98 11.12 8.80 7.70
CA TYR A 98 10.25 7.67 7.95
C TYR A 98 11.09 6.42 8.22
N ALA A 99 11.15 5.99 9.47
CA ALA A 99 11.82 4.75 9.83
C ALA A 99 10.93 3.56 9.46
N HIS A 100 11.43 2.68 8.59
CA HIS A 100 10.77 1.42 8.29
C HIS A 100 11.19 0.32 9.28
N GLY A 101 10.33 -0.70 9.41
CA GLY A 101 10.65 -1.89 10.19
C GLY A 101 11.65 -2.81 9.51
N LEU A 102 12.13 -3.79 10.24
CA LEU A 102 13.05 -4.79 9.75
C LEU A 102 12.31 -6.03 9.23
N VAL A 103 12.79 -6.59 8.13
CA VAL A 103 12.41 -7.94 7.71
C VAL A 103 13.32 -8.93 8.44
N ILE A 104 12.73 -9.79 9.22
CA ILE A 104 13.41 -10.87 9.95
C ILE A 104 13.08 -12.22 9.32
N LYS A 105 13.82 -13.27 9.65
CA LYS A 105 13.49 -14.66 9.27
C LYS A 105 13.61 -15.56 10.49
N ASP A 106 12.58 -16.39 10.70
CA ASP A 106 12.50 -17.32 11.84
C ASP A 106 12.67 -16.59 13.20
N GLY A 107 12.05 -15.41 13.33
CA GLY A 107 12.04 -14.61 14.55
C GLY A 107 13.36 -13.88 14.86
N VAL A 108 14.36 -13.93 13.97
CA VAL A 108 15.66 -13.29 14.19
C VAL A 108 16.09 -12.41 13.03
N LYS A 109 16.88 -11.37 13.33
CA LYS A 109 17.46 -10.49 12.32
C LYS A 109 18.33 -11.31 11.35
N MET A 110 18.12 -11.10 10.04
CA MET A 110 18.94 -11.73 9.01
C MET A 110 20.39 -11.31 9.12
N SER A 111 21.30 -12.28 9.04
CA SER A 111 22.73 -12.02 8.93
C SER A 111 23.45 -13.16 8.18
N LYS A 112 24.52 -12.80 7.45
CA LYS A 112 25.35 -13.78 6.71
C LYS A 112 25.94 -14.83 7.66
N SER A 113 26.36 -14.41 8.87
CA SER A 113 26.96 -15.31 9.86
C SER A 113 25.98 -16.34 10.43
N LYS A 114 24.67 -16.04 10.39
CA LYS A 114 23.60 -16.98 10.84
C LYS A 114 23.05 -17.85 9.71
N GLY A 115 23.42 -17.58 8.47
CA GLY A 115 22.94 -18.34 7.30
C GLY A 115 21.43 -18.18 7.03
N ASN A 116 20.76 -17.18 7.64
CA ASN A 116 19.33 -16.96 7.50
C ASN A 116 18.97 -15.80 6.56
N VAL A 117 19.88 -15.43 5.68
CA VAL A 117 19.65 -14.40 4.66
C VAL A 117 18.76 -14.97 3.56
N VAL A 118 17.71 -14.23 3.20
CA VAL A 118 16.84 -14.56 2.08
C VAL A 118 17.41 -13.95 0.82
N ASN A 119 17.69 -14.80 -0.18
CA ASN A 119 18.07 -14.33 -1.51
C ASN A 119 16.80 -14.09 -2.35
N PRO A 120 16.48 -12.85 -2.74
CA PRO A 120 15.26 -12.56 -3.50
C PRO A 120 15.22 -13.24 -4.87
N ASP A 121 16.36 -13.52 -5.52
CA ASP A 121 16.43 -14.11 -6.86
C ASP A 121 15.77 -15.50 -6.90
N GLU A 122 15.89 -16.29 -5.85
CA GLU A 122 15.27 -17.61 -5.75
C GLU A 122 13.74 -17.51 -5.81
N TYR A 123 13.16 -16.54 -5.09
CA TYR A 123 11.72 -16.29 -5.06
C TYR A 123 11.21 -15.64 -6.34
N ILE A 124 11.98 -14.74 -6.93
CA ILE A 124 11.67 -14.12 -8.22
C ILE A 124 11.60 -15.19 -9.31
N ASN A 125 12.55 -16.11 -9.34
CA ASN A 125 12.59 -17.19 -10.33
C ASN A 125 11.42 -18.19 -10.16
N LEU A 126 11.02 -18.48 -8.92
CA LEU A 126 9.94 -19.44 -8.63
C LEU A 126 8.53 -18.82 -8.77
N TYR A 127 8.33 -17.59 -8.29
CA TYR A 127 7.01 -17.01 -8.09
C TYR A 127 6.78 -15.72 -8.89
N GLY A 128 7.84 -15.14 -9.45
CA GLY A 128 7.81 -13.86 -10.14
C GLY A 128 8.03 -12.66 -9.19
N ALA A 129 8.56 -11.57 -9.75
CA ALA A 129 8.89 -10.36 -9.00
C ALA A 129 7.67 -9.73 -8.31
N ASP A 130 6.51 -9.74 -8.97
CA ASP A 130 5.30 -9.14 -8.41
C ASP A 130 4.78 -9.90 -7.19
N ALA A 131 4.88 -11.24 -7.18
CA ALA A 131 4.50 -12.02 -6.01
C ALA A 131 5.40 -11.71 -4.80
N LEU A 132 6.71 -11.56 -5.02
CA LEU A 132 7.65 -11.17 -3.97
C LEU A 132 7.37 -9.75 -3.47
N ARG A 133 7.16 -8.78 -4.37
CA ARG A 133 6.82 -7.39 -4.00
C ARG A 133 5.55 -7.33 -3.16
N LEU A 134 4.48 -7.98 -3.61
CA LEU A 134 3.21 -8.06 -2.89
C LEU A 134 3.39 -8.70 -1.50
N TYR A 135 4.18 -9.76 -1.41
CA TYR A 135 4.44 -10.43 -0.14
C TYR A 135 5.18 -9.51 0.84
N LEU A 136 6.26 -8.87 0.40
CA LEU A 136 7.05 -7.97 1.25
C LEU A 136 6.21 -6.79 1.78
N MET A 137 5.29 -6.27 0.96
CA MET A 137 4.38 -5.20 1.36
C MET A 137 3.20 -5.68 2.22
N PHE A 138 2.84 -6.97 2.14
CA PHE A 138 1.71 -7.55 2.87
C PHE A 138 2.06 -8.08 4.25
N MET A 139 3.31 -8.52 4.49
CA MET A 139 3.73 -9.27 5.68
C MET A 139 3.53 -8.54 7.00
N GLY A 140 3.43 -7.21 6.98
CA GLY A 140 3.20 -6.39 8.17
C GLY A 140 3.11 -4.90 7.88
N PRO A 141 2.82 -4.08 8.91
CA PRO A 141 2.90 -2.63 8.78
C PRO A 141 4.32 -2.20 8.37
N PHE A 142 4.44 -1.27 7.43
CA PHE A 142 5.73 -0.85 6.90
C PHE A 142 6.68 -0.31 7.98
N SER A 143 6.15 0.29 9.04
CA SER A 143 6.91 0.79 10.18
C SER A 143 7.40 -0.31 11.14
N GLU A 144 6.80 -1.50 11.10
CA GLU A 144 7.13 -2.61 12.02
C GLU A 144 7.96 -3.70 11.34
N GLY A 145 7.84 -3.82 10.01
CA GLY A 145 8.44 -4.90 9.25
C GLY A 145 7.65 -6.20 9.37
N GLY A 146 8.34 -7.34 9.29
CA GLY A 146 7.69 -8.64 9.40
C GLY A 146 8.64 -9.82 9.38
N ASP A 147 8.09 -11.00 9.68
CA ASP A 147 8.83 -12.26 9.65
C ASP A 147 8.62 -12.97 8.30
N PHE A 148 9.71 -13.13 7.55
CA PHE A 148 9.66 -13.74 6.23
C PHE A 148 9.39 -15.25 6.35
N ARG A 149 8.31 -15.71 5.70
CA ARG A 149 7.87 -17.11 5.71
C ARG A 149 7.66 -17.62 4.29
N ASP A 150 8.33 -18.68 3.94
CA ASP A 150 8.29 -19.28 2.62
C ASP A 150 6.86 -19.68 2.19
N THR A 151 6.09 -20.25 3.12
CA THR A 151 4.70 -20.68 2.87
C THR A 151 3.75 -19.56 2.49
N ALA A 152 4.01 -18.31 2.92
CA ALA A 152 3.18 -17.17 2.60
C ALA A 152 3.40 -16.67 1.16
N MET A 153 4.57 -16.93 0.57
CA MET A 153 4.85 -16.65 -0.84
C MET A 153 3.91 -17.39 -1.79
N GLU A 154 3.63 -18.67 -1.52
CA GLU A 154 2.68 -19.44 -2.32
C GLU A 154 1.27 -18.82 -2.32
N GLY A 155 0.86 -18.24 -1.17
CA GLY A 155 -0.40 -17.52 -1.04
C GLY A 155 -0.49 -16.34 -2.00
N MET A 156 0.57 -15.54 -2.07
CA MET A 156 0.66 -14.41 -2.99
C MET A 156 0.69 -14.84 -4.45
N HIS A 157 1.48 -15.84 -4.78
CA HIS A 157 1.53 -16.38 -6.14
C HIS A 157 0.15 -16.88 -6.61
N ARG A 158 -0.58 -17.61 -5.74
CA ARG A 158 -1.95 -18.04 -6.04
C ARG A 158 -2.89 -16.85 -6.26
N TRP A 159 -2.76 -15.77 -5.49
CA TRP A 159 -3.59 -14.59 -5.67
C TRP A 159 -3.28 -13.85 -6.98
N VAL A 160 -2.01 -13.68 -7.35
CA VAL A 160 -1.59 -13.17 -8.66
C VAL A 160 -2.24 -13.97 -9.80
N GLY A 161 -2.20 -15.31 -9.73
CA GLY A 161 -2.86 -16.18 -10.70
C GLY A 161 -4.39 -16.05 -10.73
N ARG A 162 -5.03 -15.73 -9.58
CA ARG A 162 -6.47 -15.45 -9.53
C ARG A 162 -6.82 -14.15 -10.23
N ILE A 163 -6.05 -13.07 -9.99
CA ILE A 163 -6.22 -11.78 -10.69
C ILE A 163 -6.12 -12.01 -12.20
N TRP A 164 -5.10 -12.73 -12.64
CA TRP A 164 -4.93 -13.06 -14.05
C TRP A 164 -6.16 -13.76 -14.63
N ARG A 165 -6.64 -14.83 -14.01
CA ARG A 165 -7.81 -15.56 -14.47
C ARG A 165 -9.08 -14.68 -14.48
N MET A 166 -9.29 -13.86 -13.46
CA MET A 166 -10.41 -12.91 -13.38
C MET A 166 -10.37 -11.94 -14.58
N ALA A 167 -9.21 -11.39 -14.90
CA ALA A 167 -9.03 -10.47 -16.02
C ALA A 167 -9.27 -11.18 -17.36
N MET A 168 -8.69 -12.36 -17.55
CA MET A 168 -8.87 -13.12 -18.79
C MET A 168 -10.32 -13.57 -19.01
N THR A 169 -11.04 -13.89 -17.93
CA THR A 169 -12.48 -14.19 -18.01
C THR A 169 -13.27 -12.96 -18.44
N SER A 170 -12.94 -11.79 -17.92
CA SER A 170 -13.60 -10.54 -18.30
C SER A 170 -13.34 -10.14 -19.76
N LEU A 171 -12.14 -10.42 -20.27
CA LEU A 171 -11.78 -10.15 -21.66
C LEU A 171 -12.35 -11.18 -22.66
N GLY A 172 -12.31 -12.45 -22.31
CA GLY A 172 -12.62 -13.55 -23.22
C GLY A 172 -14.10 -13.95 -23.28
N SER A 173 -14.93 -13.43 -22.42
CA SER A 173 -16.33 -13.87 -22.31
C SER A 173 -17.21 -13.51 -23.50
N GLY A 174 -16.84 -12.50 -24.31
CA GLY A 174 -17.69 -11.95 -25.37
C GLY A 174 -19.03 -11.38 -24.86
N LEU A 175 -19.32 -11.57 -23.59
CA LEU A 175 -20.53 -11.09 -22.92
C LEU A 175 -20.29 -9.69 -22.38
N LYS A 176 -21.27 -8.82 -22.52
CA LYS A 176 -21.23 -7.51 -21.88
C LYS A 176 -21.47 -7.68 -20.38
N ALA A 177 -20.59 -7.09 -19.57
CA ALA A 177 -20.86 -6.98 -18.13
C ALA A 177 -22.18 -6.23 -17.89
N PRO A 178 -22.89 -6.50 -16.79
CA PRO A 178 -24.09 -5.74 -16.43
C PRO A 178 -23.80 -4.23 -16.47
N GLN A 179 -24.63 -3.49 -17.21
CA GLN A 179 -24.50 -2.03 -17.25
C GLN A 179 -25.18 -1.41 -16.03
N GLY A 180 -24.60 -0.32 -15.54
CA GLY A 180 -25.12 0.42 -14.40
C GLY A 180 -24.47 0.07 -13.08
N LEU A 181 -25.09 0.48 -12.00
CA LEU A 181 -24.58 0.30 -10.64
C LEU A 181 -24.73 -1.15 -10.18
N THR A 182 -23.69 -1.93 -10.35
CA THR A 182 -23.63 -3.31 -9.84
C THR A 182 -23.09 -3.34 -8.40
N PRO A 183 -23.36 -4.44 -7.62
CA PRO A 183 -22.70 -4.62 -6.33
C PRO A 183 -21.15 -4.59 -6.44
N VAL A 184 -20.61 -5.08 -7.55
CA VAL A 184 -19.15 -5.11 -7.80
C VAL A 184 -18.60 -3.72 -8.08
N SER A 185 -19.25 -2.91 -8.93
CA SER A 185 -18.80 -1.52 -9.18
C SER A 185 -18.89 -0.66 -7.91
N ARG A 186 -19.93 -0.85 -7.08
CA ARG A 186 -20.01 -0.19 -5.77
C ARG A 186 -18.86 -0.60 -4.84
N ALA A 187 -18.55 -1.89 -4.75
CA ALA A 187 -17.43 -2.40 -3.97
C ALA A 187 -16.08 -1.84 -4.49
N LEU A 188 -15.96 -1.66 -5.82
CA LEU A 188 -14.78 -1.08 -6.43
C LEU A 188 -14.58 0.39 -6.04
N HIS A 189 -15.64 1.21 -6.01
CA HIS A 189 -15.53 2.60 -5.54
C HIS A 189 -15.10 2.68 -4.06
N LYS A 190 -15.63 1.78 -3.20
CA LYS A 190 -15.17 1.65 -1.81
C LYS A 190 -13.68 1.25 -1.76
N LEU A 191 -13.26 0.32 -2.62
CA LEU A 191 -11.86 -0.10 -2.74
C LEU A 191 -10.96 1.05 -3.16
N VAL A 192 -11.34 1.84 -4.19
CA VAL A 192 -10.57 3.01 -4.65
C VAL A 192 -10.30 3.96 -3.48
N LYS A 193 -11.35 4.33 -2.73
CA LYS A 193 -11.20 5.17 -1.53
C LYS A 193 -10.24 4.56 -0.52
N LYS A 194 -10.46 3.29 -0.16
CA LYS A 194 -9.68 2.59 0.86
C LYS A 194 -8.21 2.47 0.50
N VAL A 195 -7.90 2.05 -0.74
CA VAL A 195 -6.52 1.91 -1.21
C VAL A 195 -5.83 3.27 -1.30
N THR A 196 -6.53 4.32 -1.77
CA THR A 196 -5.98 5.69 -1.81
C THR A 196 -5.55 6.14 -0.41
N GLU A 197 -6.45 6.05 0.57
CA GLU A 197 -6.15 6.44 1.96
C GLU A 197 -5.04 5.61 2.59
N ASP A 198 -4.96 4.32 2.27
CA ASP A 198 -3.94 3.42 2.81
C ASP A 198 -2.56 3.68 2.18
N VAL A 199 -2.50 3.95 0.87
CA VAL A 199 -1.25 4.30 0.19
C VAL A 199 -0.69 5.63 0.72
N GLU A 200 -1.53 6.66 0.88
CA GLU A 200 -1.12 7.93 1.48
C GLU A 200 -0.52 7.77 2.88
N LYS A 201 -1.07 6.84 3.66
CA LYS A 201 -0.63 6.52 5.02
C LYS A 201 0.42 5.42 5.09
N ARG A 202 0.91 4.91 3.96
CA ARG A 202 1.86 3.78 3.83
C ARG A 202 1.39 2.49 4.51
N ARG A 203 0.11 2.25 4.48
CA ARG A 203 -0.53 1.03 4.97
C ARG A 203 -0.66 0.01 3.84
N TYR A 204 0.45 -0.37 3.25
CA TYR A 204 0.48 -1.24 2.06
C TYR A 204 -0.17 -2.60 2.32
N ASN A 205 0.03 -3.16 3.51
CA ASN A 205 -0.57 -4.42 3.92
C ASN A 205 -2.10 -4.37 3.93
N THR A 206 -2.71 -3.30 4.43
CA THR A 206 -4.17 -3.14 4.44
C THR A 206 -4.73 -2.83 3.06
N ALA A 207 -4.00 -2.08 2.22
CA ALA A 207 -4.37 -1.88 0.83
C ALA A 207 -4.43 -3.21 0.06
N ILE A 208 -3.40 -4.05 0.20
CA ILE A 208 -3.36 -5.38 -0.43
C ILE A 208 -4.47 -6.29 0.11
N ALA A 209 -4.70 -6.30 1.44
CA ALA A 209 -5.80 -7.05 2.04
C ALA A 209 -7.15 -6.65 1.44
N SER A 210 -7.41 -5.35 1.28
CA SER A 210 -8.65 -4.84 0.68
C SER A 210 -8.80 -5.25 -0.78
N MET A 211 -7.70 -5.28 -1.55
CA MET A 211 -7.73 -5.80 -2.93
C MET A 211 -7.99 -7.31 -2.98
N MET A 212 -7.48 -8.08 -2.02
CA MET A 212 -7.77 -9.51 -1.89
C MET A 212 -9.25 -9.76 -1.56
N GLU A 213 -9.82 -9.01 -0.62
CA GLU A 213 -11.23 -9.05 -0.25
C GLU A 213 -12.13 -8.72 -1.46
N PHE A 214 -11.77 -7.68 -2.20
CA PHE A 214 -12.47 -7.33 -3.44
C PHE A 214 -12.40 -8.46 -4.48
N THR A 215 -11.25 -9.08 -4.68
CA THR A 215 -11.10 -10.23 -5.60
C THR A 215 -12.01 -11.38 -5.18
N ASN A 216 -12.07 -11.70 -3.88
CA ASN A 216 -12.97 -12.73 -3.34
C ASN A 216 -14.43 -12.39 -3.60
N PHE A 217 -14.81 -11.15 -3.37
CA PHE A 217 -16.18 -10.67 -3.59
C PHE A 217 -16.57 -10.73 -5.08
N ALA A 218 -15.71 -10.25 -5.98
CA ALA A 218 -15.94 -10.27 -7.41
C ALA A 218 -16.10 -11.70 -7.95
N GLU A 219 -15.29 -12.65 -7.49
CA GLU A 219 -15.42 -14.07 -7.83
C GLU A 219 -16.73 -14.68 -7.32
N LEU A 220 -17.17 -14.29 -6.12
CA LEU A 220 -18.45 -14.77 -5.56
C LEU A 220 -19.64 -14.26 -6.38
N GLU A 221 -19.63 -12.97 -6.72
CA GLU A 221 -20.67 -12.37 -7.57
C GLU A 221 -20.69 -12.98 -8.97
N SER A 222 -19.54 -13.27 -9.56
CA SER A 222 -19.43 -13.99 -10.84
C SER A 222 -20.12 -15.37 -10.79
N LYS A 223 -19.91 -16.13 -9.72
CA LYS A 223 -20.57 -17.43 -9.52
C LYS A 223 -22.09 -17.32 -9.41
N LYS A 224 -22.59 -16.25 -8.79
CA LYS A 224 -24.05 -16.00 -8.69
C LYS A 224 -24.67 -15.65 -10.04
N LEU A 225 -23.95 -14.94 -10.88
CA LEU A 225 -24.44 -14.51 -12.20
C LEU A 225 -24.58 -15.65 -13.23
N ARG A 226 -24.01 -16.84 -12.99
CA ARG A 226 -24.19 -18.07 -13.80
C ARG A 226 -24.26 -17.80 -15.31
N ALA A 227 -23.17 -17.46 -15.95
CA ALA A 227 -23.11 -17.22 -17.39
C ALA A 227 -23.85 -15.96 -17.93
N GLN A 228 -24.32 -15.07 -17.06
CA GLN A 228 -24.92 -13.79 -17.49
C GLN A 228 -23.88 -12.73 -17.82
N GLY A 229 -22.60 -13.00 -17.62
CA GLY A 229 -21.50 -12.08 -17.98
C GLY A 229 -20.29 -12.17 -17.05
N PRO A 230 -19.21 -11.46 -17.39
CA PRO A 230 -18.02 -11.38 -16.55
C PRO A 230 -18.32 -10.62 -15.26
N PRO A 231 -17.56 -10.88 -14.17
CA PRO A 231 -17.77 -10.24 -12.88
C PRO A 231 -17.46 -8.74 -12.91
N LEU A 232 -16.56 -8.33 -13.78
CA LEU A 232 -16.09 -6.96 -13.94
C LEU A 232 -16.38 -6.49 -15.38
N SER A 233 -16.85 -5.26 -15.51
CA SER A 233 -16.79 -4.55 -16.78
C SER A 233 -15.33 -4.26 -17.14
N VAL A 234 -15.06 -3.97 -18.41
CA VAL A 234 -13.71 -3.57 -18.86
C VAL A 234 -13.25 -2.32 -18.10
N GLU A 235 -14.14 -1.36 -17.84
CA GLU A 235 -13.81 -0.14 -17.11
C GLU A 235 -13.54 -0.41 -15.61
N ASP A 236 -14.34 -1.29 -14.98
CA ASP A 236 -14.08 -1.71 -13.59
C ASP A 236 -12.73 -2.45 -13.50
N LEU A 237 -12.41 -3.30 -14.48
CA LEU A 237 -11.14 -4.00 -14.53
C LEU A 237 -9.95 -3.04 -14.72
N LYS A 238 -10.07 -2.04 -15.61
CA LYS A 238 -9.06 -0.97 -15.75
C LYS A 238 -8.83 -0.23 -14.43
N THR A 239 -9.91 0.13 -13.75
CA THR A 239 -9.84 0.79 -12.45
C THR A 239 -9.11 -0.08 -11.41
N PHE A 240 -9.42 -1.37 -11.34
CA PHE A 240 -8.73 -2.30 -10.44
C PHE A 240 -7.24 -2.44 -10.78
N ILE A 241 -6.89 -2.51 -12.07
CA ILE A 241 -5.50 -2.62 -12.52
C ILE A 241 -4.70 -1.36 -12.17
N LEU A 242 -5.29 -0.16 -12.28
CA LEU A 242 -4.65 1.08 -11.85
C LEU A 242 -4.32 1.06 -10.34
N LEU A 243 -5.20 0.52 -9.51
CA LEU A 243 -4.92 0.34 -8.07
C LEU A 243 -3.82 -0.69 -7.81
N LEU A 244 -3.76 -1.75 -8.62
CA LEU A 244 -2.82 -2.86 -8.47
C LEU A 244 -1.41 -2.50 -8.95
N ALA A 245 -1.29 -1.70 -10.00
CA ALA A 245 -0.04 -1.45 -10.72
C ALA A 245 1.14 -0.98 -9.84
N PRO A 246 0.99 -0.12 -8.81
CA PRO A 246 2.10 0.23 -7.93
C PRO A 246 2.64 -0.94 -7.10
N PHE A 247 1.81 -1.93 -6.82
CA PHE A 247 2.15 -3.11 -6.02
C PHE A 247 2.70 -4.25 -6.88
N ALA A 248 2.08 -4.47 -8.04
CA ALA A 248 2.41 -5.52 -9.00
C ALA A 248 2.58 -4.94 -10.42
N PRO A 249 3.70 -4.23 -10.69
CA PRO A 249 3.87 -3.42 -11.89
C PRO A 249 3.89 -4.25 -13.17
N TYR A 250 4.48 -5.43 -13.18
CA TYR A 250 4.55 -6.28 -14.38
C TYR A 250 3.19 -6.88 -14.73
N LEU A 251 2.47 -7.38 -13.73
CA LEU A 251 1.12 -7.89 -13.91
C LEU A 251 0.17 -6.76 -14.34
N GLY A 252 0.27 -5.61 -13.70
CA GLY A 252 -0.54 -4.43 -14.03
C GLY A 252 -0.32 -3.99 -15.47
N GLU A 253 0.92 -3.88 -15.90
CA GLU A 253 1.27 -3.48 -17.27
C GLU A 253 0.78 -4.50 -18.30
N GLU A 254 1.05 -5.79 -18.11
CA GLU A 254 0.63 -6.85 -19.03
C GLU A 254 -0.90 -6.89 -19.19
N LEU A 255 -1.65 -6.80 -18.09
CA LEU A 255 -3.10 -6.76 -18.14
C LEU A 255 -3.62 -5.48 -18.81
N TRP A 256 -2.97 -4.35 -18.56
CA TRP A 256 -3.32 -3.07 -19.17
C TRP A 256 -3.15 -3.10 -20.69
N GLN A 257 -2.04 -3.63 -21.19
CA GLN A 257 -1.79 -3.76 -22.62
C GLN A 257 -2.79 -4.70 -23.30
N ARG A 258 -3.21 -5.77 -22.62
CA ARG A 258 -4.24 -6.68 -23.13
C ARG A 258 -5.64 -6.07 -23.19
N LEU A 259 -5.93 -5.09 -22.33
CA LEU A 259 -7.20 -4.36 -22.32
C LEU A 259 -7.27 -3.24 -23.36
N ASN A 260 -6.13 -2.68 -23.72
CA ASN A 260 -6.01 -1.59 -24.66
C ASN A 260 -5.44 -2.12 -25.98
N HIS A 261 -6.30 -2.57 -26.89
CA HIS A 261 -5.90 -3.08 -28.20
C HIS A 261 -5.40 -2.00 -29.18
N ASP A 262 -5.13 -0.78 -28.69
CA ASP A 262 -4.62 0.30 -29.53
C ASP A 262 -3.19 0.04 -30.01
N SER A 263 -2.90 0.50 -31.22
CA SER A 263 -1.61 0.32 -31.90
C SER A 263 -0.44 1.10 -31.25
N SER A 264 -0.72 1.97 -30.28
CA SER A 264 0.28 2.75 -29.56
C SER A 264 0.44 2.25 -28.12
N PHE A 265 1.67 1.95 -27.73
CA PHE A 265 2.00 1.60 -26.34
C PHE A 265 1.72 2.79 -25.42
N SER A 266 0.88 2.57 -24.39
CA SER A 266 0.62 3.52 -23.32
C SER A 266 0.69 2.77 -21.99
N SER A 267 1.73 3.05 -21.19
CA SER A 267 1.94 2.37 -19.92
C SER A 267 0.87 2.69 -18.89
N VAL A 268 0.43 1.70 -18.13
CA VAL A 268 -0.49 1.85 -17.00
C VAL A 268 0.02 2.89 -15.99
N HIS A 269 1.34 2.99 -15.84
CA HIS A 269 1.98 3.91 -14.87
C HIS A 269 1.93 5.39 -15.26
N LEU A 270 1.53 5.70 -16.51
CA LEU A 270 1.35 7.08 -16.99
C LEU A 270 -0.11 7.55 -16.88
N HIS A 271 -1.02 6.67 -16.47
CA HIS A 271 -2.43 7.01 -16.31
C HIS A 271 -2.71 7.63 -14.93
N PRO A 272 -3.70 8.53 -14.83
CA PRO A 272 -4.07 9.15 -13.58
C PRO A 272 -4.60 8.11 -12.58
N TRP A 273 -4.35 8.38 -11.30
CA TRP A 273 -4.90 7.58 -10.22
C TRP A 273 -6.43 7.59 -10.25
N PRO A 274 -7.10 6.45 -10.06
CA PRO A 274 -8.55 6.38 -10.16
C PRO A 274 -9.24 7.15 -9.02
N THR A 275 -10.39 7.73 -9.34
CA THR A 275 -11.23 8.45 -8.40
C THR A 275 -12.49 7.64 -8.07
N PHE A 276 -13.10 7.90 -6.93
CA PHE A 276 -14.37 7.30 -6.54
C PHE A 276 -15.50 8.32 -6.55
N ASP A 277 -16.71 7.88 -6.89
CA ASP A 277 -17.90 8.71 -6.73
C ASP A 277 -18.48 8.53 -5.31
N PRO A 278 -18.62 9.59 -4.51
CA PRO A 278 -19.18 9.52 -3.16
C PRO A 278 -20.57 8.90 -3.08
N LYS A 279 -21.37 8.97 -4.15
CA LYS A 279 -22.70 8.34 -4.20
C LYS A 279 -22.65 6.83 -4.05
N PHE A 280 -21.57 6.19 -4.47
CA PHE A 280 -21.38 4.74 -4.35
C PHE A 280 -20.85 4.29 -2.98
N LEU A 281 -20.46 5.23 -2.14
CA LEU A 281 -20.03 4.95 -0.77
C LEU A 281 -21.20 4.83 0.20
N VAL A 282 -22.35 5.36 -0.17
CA VAL A 282 -23.56 5.27 0.67
C VAL A 282 -24.03 3.83 0.70
N GLU A 283 -24.13 3.26 1.89
CA GLU A 283 -24.68 1.93 2.08
C GLU A 283 -26.21 2.00 1.94
N ASP A 284 -26.76 1.17 1.07
CA ASP A 284 -28.21 1.06 0.96
C ASP A 284 -28.80 0.35 2.19
N GLU A 285 -27.99 -0.52 2.82
CA GLU A 285 -28.39 -1.28 3.99
C GLU A 285 -27.35 -1.16 5.12
N ALA A 286 -27.82 -0.97 6.32
CA ALA A 286 -27.04 -1.05 7.54
C ALA A 286 -27.31 -2.38 8.26
N THR A 287 -26.26 -3.04 8.73
CA THR A 287 -26.40 -4.24 9.55
C THR A 287 -26.51 -3.84 11.02
N ILE A 288 -27.65 -4.08 11.62
CA ILE A 288 -27.94 -3.77 13.02
C ILE A 288 -27.84 -5.04 13.86
N VAL A 289 -27.01 -5.02 14.89
CA VAL A 289 -26.91 -6.12 15.86
C VAL A 289 -28.10 -6.08 16.81
N VAL A 290 -28.87 -7.17 16.89
CA VAL A 290 -29.98 -7.31 17.85
C VAL A 290 -29.49 -8.09 19.06
N GLN A 291 -29.65 -7.47 20.23
CA GLN A 291 -29.30 -8.06 21.52
C GLN A 291 -30.54 -8.24 22.41
N VAL A 292 -30.49 -9.26 23.28
CA VAL A 292 -31.41 -9.43 24.40
C VAL A 292 -30.59 -9.60 25.67
N ASN A 293 -30.77 -8.72 26.64
CA ASN A 293 -29.98 -8.61 27.87
C ASN A 293 -28.44 -8.55 27.58
N GLY A 294 -28.03 -7.73 26.59
CA GLY A 294 -26.64 -7.53 26.22
C GLY A 294 -25.99 -8.67 25.42
N LYS A 295 -26.71 -9.79 25.19
CA LYS A 295 -26.20 -10.90 24.38
C LYS A 295 -26.73 -10.80 22.95
N MET A 296 -25.83 -10.84 21.96
CA MET A 296 -26.18 -10.88 20.54
C MET A 296 -27.08 -12.09 20.23
N ARG A 297 -28.18 -11.86 19.52
CA ARG A 297 -29.15 -12.91 19.13
C ARG A 297 -29.30 -13.01 17.63
N GLU A 298 -29.19 -11.88 16.93
CA GLU A 298 -29.30 -11.81 15.48
C GLU A 298 -28.65 -10.56 14.92
N THR A 299 -28.50 -10.52 13.62
CA THR A 299 -28.22 -9.32 12.84
C THR A 299 -29.31 -9.13 11.81
N ILE A 300 -29.84 -7.92 11.71
CA ILE A 300 -30.82 -7.55 10.70
C ILE A 300 -30.23 -6.54 9.73
N ALA A 301 -30.45 -6.76 8.42
CA ALA A 301 -30.16 -5.78 7.40
C ALA A 301 -31.37 -4.85 7.25
N ILE A 302 -31.14 -3.55 7.31
CA ILE A 302 -32.18 -2.53 7.16
C ILE A 302 -31.65 -1.40 6.29
N SER A 303 -32.53 -0.76 5.53
CA SER A 303 -32.13 0.40 4.73
C SER A 303 -31.40 1.42 5.59
N TYR A 304 -30.25 1.94 5.07
CA TYR A 304 -29.42 2.90 5.79
C TYR A 304 -30.22 4.13 6.26
N GLN A 305 -31.18 4.59 5.44
CA GLN A 305 -32.05 5.71 5.79
C GLN A 305 -32.92 5.43 7.04
N LEU A 306 -33.27 4.16 7.25
CA LEU A 306 -34.06 3.73 8.41
C LEU A 306 -33.17 3.33 9.60
N SER A 307 -31.89 3.14 9.39
CA SER A 307 -30.94 2.67 10.44
C SER A 307 -30.77 3.65 11.61
N ALA A 308 -31.14 4.90 11.41
CA ALA A 308 -31.17 5.94 12.45
C ALA A 308 -32.52 6.03 13.18
N ILE A 309 -33.55 5.33 12.72
CA ILE A 309 -34.92 5.42 13.25
C ILE A 309 -35.20 4.24 14.19
N SER A 310 -35.12 4.49 15.49
CA SER A 310 -35.27 3.47 16.54
C SER A 310 -36.55 2.62 16.40
N LYS A 311 -37.68 3.24 16.09
CA LYS A 311 -38.98 2.55 15.96
C LYS A 311 -39.02 1.54 14.80
N GLU A 312 -38.40 1.89 13.65
CA GLU A 312 -38.35 0.99 12.49
C GLU A 312 -37.45 -0.21 12.75
N ILE A 313 -36.30 0.01 13.41
CA ILE A 313 -35.38 -1.05 13.80
C ILE A 313 -35.99 -1.94 14.86
N GLU A 314 -36.69 -1.40 15.85
CA GLU A 314 -37.42 -2.16 16.86
C GLU A 314 -38.49 -3.05 16.21
N LYS A 315 -39.25 -2.50 15.28
CA LYS A 315 -40.28 -3.25 14.54
C LYS A 315 -39.66 -4.39 13.70
N ALA A 316 -38.55 -4.13 13.02
CA ALA A 316 -37.83 -5.13 12.23
C ALA A 316 -37.24 -6.23 13.15
N ALA A 317 -36.62 -5.86 14.26
CA ALA A 317 -36.03 -6.80 15.21
C ALA A 317 -37.06 -7.69 15.86
N ARG A 318 -38.23 -7.15 16.22
CA ARG A 318 -39.35 -7.93 16.81
C ARG A 318 -40.01 -8.93 15.82
N LYS A 319 -39.85 -8.72 14.50
CA LYS A 319 -40.33 -9.65 13.46
C LYS A 319 -39.43 -10.89 13.30
N SER A 320 -38.20 -10.84 13.75
CA SER A 320 -37.27 -11.95 13.64
C SER A 320 -37.68 -13.11 14.55
N GLU A 321 -37.90 -14.30 14.00
CA GLU A 321 -38.21 -15.52 14.74
C GLU A 321 -37.17 -15.85 15.81
N LYS A 322 -35.87 -15.60 15.52
CA LYS A 322 -34.79 -15.84 16.49
C LYS A 322 -34.89 -14.91 17.68
N VAL A 323 -35.26 -13.66 17.46
CA VAL A 323 -35.40 -12.66 18.54
C VAL A 323 -36.67 -12.95 19.34
N GLN A 324 -37.78 -13.31 18.67
CA GLN A 324 -39.05 -13.64 19.31
C GLN A 324 -38.88 -14.72 20.37
N LYS A 325 -38.15 -15.80 20.09
CA LYS A 325 -37.87 -16.89 21.06
C LYS A 325 -37.27 -16.40 22.39
N TYR A 326 -36.59 -15.27 22.39
CA TYR A 326 -35.99 -14.70 23.61
C TYR A 326 -36.88 -13.66 24.28
N LEU A 327 -37.88 -13.13 23.57
CA LEU A 327 -38.84 -12.14 24.07
C LEU A 327 -40.15 -12.79 24.52
N GLU A 328 -40.48 -14.00 24.05
CA GLU A 328 -41.67 -14.73 24.35
C GLU A 328 -41.84 -14.93 25.87
N GLY A 329 -43.03 -14.59 26.39
CA GLY A 329 -43.35 -14.67 27.82
C GLY A 329 -42.64 -13.65 28.72
N LYS A 330 -41.91 -12.66 28.16
CA LYS A 330 -41.18 -11.67 28.93
C LYS A 330 -41.64 -10.25 28.61
N THR A 331 -41.67 -9.40 29.64
CA THR A 331 -41.96 -7.99 29.46
C THR A 331 -40.67 -7.21 29.18
N VAL A 332 -40.61 -6.50 28.06
CA VAL A 332 -39.48 -5.63 27.74
C VAL A 332 -39.50 -4.39 28.63
N LYS A 333 -38.56 -4.28 29.55
CA LYS A 333 -38.44 -3.15 30.50
C LYS A 333 -37.80 -1.90 29.85
N LYS A 334 -36.85 -2.12 28.95
CA LYS A 334 -36.13 -1.04 28.31
C LYS A 334 -35.61 -1.47 26.95
N VAL A 335 -35.61 -0.56 25.96
CA VAL A 335 -34.96 -0.73 24.68
C VAL A 335 -33.79 0.29 24.61
N ILE A 336 -32.60 -0.22 24.40
CA ILE A 336 -31.39 0.60 24.22
C ILE A 336 -31.05 0.55 22.74
N PHE A 337 -30.99 1.71 22.12
CA PHE A 337 -30.71 1.84 20.70
C PHE A 337 -29.46 2.68 20.46
N VAL A 338 -28.56 2.19 19.62
CA VAL A 338 -27.39 2.91 19.13
C VAL A 338 -27.52 3.01 17.60
N PRO A 339 -27.76 4.22 17.06
CA PRO A 339 -27.97 4.42 15.63
C PRO A 339 -26.88 3.77 14.77
N GLY A 340 -27.28 3.06 13.72
CA GLY A 340 -26.38 2.39 12.79
C GLY A 340 -25.57 1.22 13.35
N LYS A 341 -25.78 0.81 14.62
CA LYS A 341 -24.95 -0.22 15.26
C LYS A 341 -25.76 -1.36 15.88
N LEU A 342 -26.58 -1.05 16.89
CA LEU A 342 -27.29 -2.09 17.61
C LEU A 342 -28.61 -1.63 18.25
N ILE A 343 -29.47 -2.61 18.51
CA ILE A 343 -30.64 -2.51 19.39
C ILE A 343 -30.56 -3.61 20.44
N ASN A 344 -30.80 -3.27 21.71
CA ASN A 344 -30.80 -4.22 22.83
C ASN A 344 -32.10 -4.14 23.61
N PHE A 345 -32.79 -5.28 23.70
CA PHE A 345 -34.00 -5.47 24.52
C PHE A 345 -33.61 -5.93 25.93
N VAL A 346 -33.94 -5.16 26.94
CA VAL A 346 -33.78 -5.55 28.36
C VAL A 346 -35.10 -6.09 28.84
N VAL A 347 -35.16 -7.37 29.16
CA VAL A 347 -36.35 -8.11 29.60
C VAL A 347 -36.22 -8.53 31.06
#